data_54d7232c7b8fea6757313fc75ae3ea9d
#
_entry.id   54d7232c7b8fea6757313fc75ae3ea9d
#
_cell.length_a   1.000
_cell.length_b   1.000
_cell.length_c   1.000
_cell.angle_alpha   90.00
_cell.angle_beta   90.00
_cell.angle_gamma   90.00
#
_symmetry.space_group_name_H-M   'P 1'
#
loop_
_entity.id
_entity.type
_entity.pdbx_description
1 polymer ?
#
loop_
_entity_poly.entity_id
_entity_poly.type
_entity_poly.pdbx_seq_one_letter_code
_entity_poly.pdbx_strand_id
1 'polypeptide(L)' 'MSSIDEVKAEIKKLSAKAMNMKMNLHDLYEELPINWHMILPLAQETHDAYAALEAARKKLKELEVA' A
#
# COMPACT_ATOMS: atom_id res chain seq x y z
N MET A 1 -13.45 22.42 1.10
CA MET A 1 -13.09 21.01 1.21
C MET A 1 -12.31 20.75 2.49
N SER A 2 -12.65 19.70 3.18
CA SER A 2 -11.98 19.33 4.42
C SER A 2 -10.73 18.53 4.13
N SER A 3 -9.65 18.81 4.85
CA SER A 3 -8.42 18.00 4.76
C SER A 3 -8.69 16.54 5.09
N ILE A 4 -9.66 16.29 5.96
CA ILE A 4 -10.07 14.94 6.33
C ILE A 4 -10.64 14.20 5.11
N ASP A 5 -11.47 14.85 4.33
CA ASP A 5 -12.05 14.24 3.13
C ASP A 5 -10.98 13.90 2.09
N GLU A 6 -10.00 14.78 1.93
CA GLU A 6 -8.88 14.54 1.02
C GLU A 6 -8.04 13.35 1.46
N VAL A 7 -7.77 13.25 2.76
CA VAL A 7 -6.98 12.15 3.31
C VAL A 7 -7.75 10.84 3.17
N LYS A 8 -9.06 10.84 3.42
CA LYS A 8 -9.87 9.64 3.23
C LYS A 8 -9.86 9.15 1.80
N ALA A 9 -9.94 10.07 0.84
CA ALA A 9 -9.87 9.70 -0.58
C ALA A 9 -8.51 9.11 -0.93
N GLU A 10 -7.44 9.68 -0.39
CA GLU A 10 -6.10 9.16 -0.60
C GLU A 10 -5.92 7.78 0.01
N ILE A 11 -6.45 7.56 1.21
CA ILE A 11 -6.41 6.24 1.85
C ILE A 11 -7.07 5.19 0.98
N LYS A 12 -8.19 5.52 0.37
CA LYS A 12 -8.90 4.59 -0.51
C LYS A 12 -8.02 4.18 -1.69
N LYS A 13 -7.35 5.14 -2.31
CA LYS A 13 -6.42 4.86 -3.42
C LYS A 13 -5.24 4.02 -2.96
N LEU A 14 -4.64 4.39 -1.85
CA LEU A 14 -3.47 3.69 -1.32
C LEU A 14 -3.83 2.28 -0.88
N SER A 15 -5.01 2.09 -0.32
CA SER A 15 -5.49 0.77 0.07
C SER A 15 -5.64 -0.15 -1.15
N ALA A 16 -6.23 0.36 -2.24
CA ALA A 16 -6.38 -0.40 -3.47
C ALA A 16 -5.02 -0.76 -4.07
N LYS A 17 -4.10 0.19 -4.08
CA LYS A 17 -2.74 -0.06 -4.59
C LYS A 17 -2.00 -1.10 -3.74
N ALA A 18 -2.09 -0.97 -2.42
CA ALA A 18 -1.44 -1.92 -1.52
C ALA A 18 -1.98 -3.33 -1.72
N MET A 19 -3.29 -3.46 -1.90
CA MET A 19 -3.91 -4.76 -2.15
C MET A 19 -3.44 -5.37 -3.47
N ASN A 20 -3.31 -4.55 -4.52
CA ASN A 20 -2.79 -5.01 -5.80
C ASN A 20 -1.35 -5.50 -5.67
N MET A 21 -0.53 -4.77 -4.92
CA MET A 21 0.85 -5.19 -4.68
C MET A 21 0.92 -6.49 -3.89
N LYS A 22 0.04 -6.63 -2.90
CA LYS A 22 -0.05 -7.87 -2.12
C LYS A 22 -0.38 -9.06 -3.01
N MET A 23 -1.34 -8.90 -3.91
CA MET A 23 -1.75 -9.96 -4.83
C MET A 23 -0.64 -10.31 -5.81
N ASN A 24 0.07 -9.30 -6.32
CA ASN A 24 1.19 -9.53 -7.21
C ASN A 24 2.32 -10.30 -6.52
N LEU A 25 2.59 -9.97 -5.27
CA LEU A 25 3.62 -10.67 -4.50
C LEU A 25 3.20 -12.13 -4.23
N HIS A 26 1.92 -12.34 -3.93
CA HIS A 26 1.38 -13.68 -3.73
C HIS A 26 1.52 -14.53 -5.01
N ASP A 27 1.18 -13.95 -6.16
CA ASP A 27 1.28 -14.65 -7.44
C ASP A 27 2.74 -15.01 -7.76
N LEU A 28 3.65 -14.09 -7.48
CA LEU A 28 5.09 -14.35 -7.65
C LEU A 28 5.54 -15.52 -6.77
N TYR A 29 5.09 -15.51 -5.52
CA TYR A 29 5.42 -16.56 -4.57
C TYR A 29 4.99 -17.95 -5.11
N GLU A 30 3.80 -18.02 -5.67
CA GLU A 30 3.28 -19.29 -6.19
C GLU A 30 3.99 -19.74 -7.44
N GLU A 31 4.53 -18.82 -8.24
CA GLU A 31 5.22 -19.13 -9.49
C GLU A 31 6.69 -19.53 -9.31
N LEU A 32 7.24 -19.32 -8.14
CA LEU A 32 8.64 -19.62 -7.90
C LEU A 32 8.96 -21.08 -8.25
N PRO A 33 10.14 -21.35 -8.85
CA PRO A 33 11.29 -20.44 -9.02
C PRO A 33 11.23 -19.53 -10.25
N ILE A 34 10.14 -19.53 -10.99
CA ILE A 34 9.99 -18.63 -12.14
C ILE A 34 9.96 -17.21 -11.65
N ASN A 35 10.72 -16.32 -12.30
CA ASN A 35 10.80 -14.90 -11.96
C ASN A 35 11.29 -14.60 -10.54
N TRP A 36 12.09 -15.51 -9.98
CA TRP A 36 12.63 -15.29 -8.64
C TRP A 36 13.39 -13.97 -8.48
N HIS A 37 14.00 -13.46 -9.56
CA HIS A 37 14.72 -12.20 -9.55
C HIS A 37 13.82 -11.00 -9.28
N MET A 38 12.51 -11.17 -9.40
CA MET A 38 11.54 -10.12 -9.12
C MET A 38 11.18 -10.01 -7.62
N ILE A 39 11.67 -10.95 -6.81
CA ILE A 39 11.32 -10.97 -5.38
C ILE A 39 11.67 -9.64 -4.70
N LEU A 40 12.91 -9.20 -4.84
CA LEU A 40 13.33 -7.98 -4.16
C LEU A 40 12.64 -6.72 -4.68
N PRO A 41 12.59 -6.47 -6.01
CA PRO A 41 11.88 -5.27 -6.50
C PRO A 41 10.41 -5.27 -6.12
N LEU A 42 9.74 -6.41 -6.25
CA LEU A 42 8.30 -6.48 -5.95
C LEU A 42 8.03 -6.37 -4.46
N ALA A 43 8.89 -6.96 -3.63
CA ALA A 43 8.78 -6.83 -2.18
C ALA A 43 8.97 -5.38 -1.75
N GLN A 44 9.90 -4.66 -2.37
CA GLN A 44 10.12 -3.25 -2.07
C GLN A 44 8.89 -2.41 -2.44
N GLU A 45 8.31 -2.63 -3.61
CA GLU A 45 7.11 -1.92 -4.02
C GLU A 45 5.94 -2.19 -3.08
N THR A 46 5.78 -3.44 -2.66
CA THR A 46 4.74 -3.84 -1.73
C THR A 46 4.95 -3.17 -0.38
N HIS A 47 6.18 -3.19 0.11
CA HIS A 47 6.55 -2.53 1.35
C HIS A 47 6.20 -1.03 1.30
N ASP A 48 6.60 -0.37 0.22
CA ASP A 48 6.38 1.06 0.08
C ASP A 48 4.89 1.40 0.00
N ALA A 49 4.10 0.55 -0.67
CA ALA A 49 2.66 0.76 -0.76
C ALA A 49 1.99 0.70 0.61
N TYR A 50 2.37 -0.28 1.44
CA TYR A 50 1.82 -0.40 2.78
C TYR A 50 2.34 0.69 3.72
N ALA A 51 3.59 1.09 3.56
CA ALA A 51 4.14 2.20 4.36
C ALA A 51 3.39 3.50 4.08
N ALA A 52 3.09 3.78 2.82
CA ALA A 52 2.33 4.96 2.44
C ALA A 52 0.90 4.91 2.99
N LEU A 53 0.26 3.73 2.93
CA LEU A 53 -1.08 3.54 3.46
C LEU A 53 -1.12 3.79 4.98
N GLU A 54 -0.17 3.24 5.70
CA GLU A 54 -0.10 3.42 7.15
C GLU A 54 0.12 4.88 7.51
N ALA A 55 0.99 5.56 6.79
CA ALA A 55 1.25 6.99 7.02
C ALA A 55 -0.01 7.82 6.81
N ALA A 56 -0.78 7.51 5.77
CA ALA A 56 -2.04 8.22 5.49
C ALA A 56 -3.09 7.96 6.58
N ARG A 57 -3.18 6.73 7.07
CA ARG A 57 -4.10 6.39 8.15
C ARG A 57 -3.73 7.11 9.45
N LYS A 58 -2.45 7.21 9.73
CA LYS A 58 -1.96 7.93 10.91
C LYS A 58 -2.29 9.41 10.81
N LYS A 59 -2.10 9.98 9.62
CA LYS A 59 -2.45 11.39 9.37
C LYS A 59 -3.94 11.63 9.58
N LEU A 60 -4.79 10.73 9.10
CA LEU A 60 -6.23 10.84 9.30
C LEU A 60 -6.58 10.84 10.79
N LYS A 61 -5.99 9.92 11.54
CA LYS A 61 -6.23 9.84 12.98
C LYS A 61 -5.85 11.13 13.69
N GLU A 62 -4.71 11.71 13.33
CA GLU A 62 -4.27 12.98 13.89
C GLU A 62 -5.24 14.12 13.60
N LEU A 63 -5.77 14.16 12.38
CA LEU A 63 -6.74 15.16 11.97
C LEU A 63 -8.07 15.01 12.69
N GLU A 64 -8.49 13.77 12.95
CA GLU A 64 -9.75 13.50 13.62
C GLU A 64 -9.75 13.83 15.11
N VAL A 65 -8.59 13.76 15.75
CA VAL A 65 -8.49 14.06 17.18
C VAL A 65 -8.03 15.49 17.46
N ALA A 66 -7.70 16.24 16.44
CA ALA A 66 -7.21 17.62 16.60
C ALA A 66 -8.36 18.65 16.82
#